data_43da1a44c235af416c2586be0e0d7511
#
_entry.id   43da1a44c235af416c2586be0e0d7511
#
_cell.length_a   1.000
_cell.length_b   1.000
_cell.length_c   1.000
_cell.angle_alpha   90.00
_cell.angle_beta   90.00
_cell.angle_gamma   90.00
#
_symmetry.space_group_name_H-M   'P 1'
#
loop_
_entity.id
_entity.type
_entity.pdbx_description
1 polymer ?
#
loop_
_entity_poly.entity_id
_entity_poly.type
_entity_poly.pdbx_seq_one_letter_code
_entity_poly.pdbx_strand_id
1 'polypeptide(L)'
;MLRIFLLCPLLFLSACGGSDKRQQVGIESPSTVEDEIESTPDSFDATFADGMTGAVFQHYLKLRTALVNDDGGDAAAAAGNLSESLGEDYPDLKMAATVIAATNDVAAQRAAFGAMTEEIEPLLREGITGGTIYKQHCPMAFDNAGADWFSDAERIRNPYFGDRMLTCGKVVATLE
;
A
#
# COMPACT_ATOMS: atom_id res chain seq x y z
N MET A 1 24.70 33.45 71.43
CA MET A 1 24.94 32.56 72.54
C MET A 1 24.12 31.28 72.36
N LEU A 2 24.77 30.22 72.56
CA LEU A 2 24.41 28.86 72.90
C LEU A 2 23.97 27.94 71.70
N ARG A 3 24.96 27.13 71.30
CA ARG A 3 24.88 25.91 70.49
C ARG A 3 24.26 24.80 71.31
N ILE A 4 23.31 24.08 70.75
CA ILE A 4 22.98 22.74 71.24
C ILE A 4 23.00 21.81 70.03
N PHE A 5 24.00 20.93 70.00
CA PHE A 5 24.13 19.74 69.17
C PHE A 5 23.20 18.66 69.76
N LEU A 6 22.36 18.08 68.98
CA LEU A 6 21.71 16.84 69.34
C LEU A 6 22.06 15.77 68.30
N LEU A 7 22.94 14.87 68.73
CA LEU A 7 23.22 13.60 68.09
C LEU A 7 22.00 12.70 68.19
N CYS A 8 21.61 12.11 67.10
CA CYS A 8 20.66 10.98 67.11
C CYS A 8 21.33 9.80 66.39
N PRO A 9 21.29 8.60 67.01
CA PRO A 9 22.09 7.45 66.55
C PRO A 9 21.47 6.70 65.42
N LEU A 10 22.36 6.18 64.51
CA LEU A 10 22.07 5.22 63.48
C LEU A 10 21.59 3.89 64.08
N LEU A 11 20.38 3.46 63.71
CA LEU A 11 19.94 2.08 63.84
C LEU A 11 19.97 1.40 62.44
N PHE A 12 20.99 0.53 62.29
CA PHE A 12 20.99 -0.42 61.17
C PHE A 12 20.01 -1.54 61.43
N LEU A 13 18.98 -1.64 60.63
CA LEU A 13 18.15 -2.85 60.52
C LEU A 13 18.50 -3.55 59.21
N SER A 14 19.28 -4.63 59.32
CA SER A 14 19.44 -5.62 58.27
C SER A 14 18.17 -6.42 58.13
N ALA A 15 17.47 -6.28 56.99
CA ALA A 15 16.40 -7.18 56.59
C ALA A 15 16.87 -7.97 55.37
N CYS A 16 17.17 -9.25 55.57
CA CYS A 16 17.21 -10.25 54.50
C CYS A 16 15.81 -10.37 53.92
N GLY A 17 15.68 -10.01 52.64
CA GLY A 17 14.46 -10.25 51.86
C GLY A 17 14.80 -10.99 50.58
N GLY A 18 14.24 -12.21 50.47
CA GLY A 18 14.50 -13.15 49.39
C GLY A 18 14.20 -12.60 48.00
N SER A 19 15.00 -13.02 47.06
CA SER A 19 14.79 -12.81 45.64
C SER A 19 13.59 -13.56 45.11
N ASP A 20 12.46 -12.91 45.11
CA ASP A 20 11.29 -13.38 44.37
C ASP A 20 11.51 -12.96 42.88
N LYS A 21 12.04 -13.88 42.09
CA LYS A 21 12.05 -13.76 40.64
C LYS A 21 10.61 -13.93 40.15
N ARG A 22 9.82 -12.86 40.23
CA ARG A 22 8.64 -12.77 39.38
C ARG A 22 9.14 -12.66 37.94
N GLN A 23 8.99 -13.76 37.20
CA GLN A 23 8.97 -13.71 35.74
C GLN A 23 7.84 -12.74 35.36
N GLN A 24 8.23 -11.53 35.01
CA GLN A 24 7.37 -10.68 34.19
C GLN A 24 7.25 -11.40 32.85
N VAL A 25 6.15 -12.13 32.67
CA VAL A 25 5.65 -12.46 31.36
C VAL A 25 5.30 -11.12 30.75
N GLY A 26 6.19 -10.59 29.92
CA GLY A 26 5.88 -9.49 29.02
C GLY A 26 4.75 -9.98 28.14
N ILE A 27 3.53 -9.52 28.43
CA ILE A 27 2.48 -9.51 27.43
C ILE A 27 2.98 -8.45 26.44
N GLU A 28 3.66 -8.88 25.39
CA GLU A 28 3.81 -8.04 24.22
C GLU A 28 2.39 -7.68 23.79
N SER A 29 2.03 -6.43 23.99
CA SER A 29 0.84 -5.88 23.37
C SER A 29 0.92 -6.25 21.91
N PRO A 30 -0.15 -6.80 21.30
CA PRO A 30 -0.14 -6.95 19.86
C PRO A 30 0.26 -5.59 19.30
N SER A 31 1.35 -5.57 18.53
CA SER A 31 1.73 -4.40 17.77
C SER A 31 0.45 -3.95 17.09
N THR A 32 -0.03 -2.77 17.48
CA THR A 32 -1.03 -2.05 16.70
C THR A 32 -0.45 -2.01 15.31
N VAL A 33 -1.03 -2.79 14.39
CA VAL A 33 -0.88 -2.54 12.97
C VAL A 33 -1.54 -1.17 12.83
N GLU A 34 -0.74 -0.11 13.00
CA GLU A 34 -1.15 1.21 12.58
C GLU A 34 -1.50 1.00 11.11
N ASP A 35 -2.72 1.36 10.73
CA ASP A 35 -3.18 1.37 9.35
C ASP A 35 -2.27 2.37 8.62
N GLU A 36 -1.13 1.86 8.17
CA GLU A 36 -0.14 2.64 7.45
C GLU A 36 -0.78 3.02 6.12
N ILE A 37 -1.10 4.30 5.97
CA ILE A 37 -1.55 4.85 4.69
C ILE A 37 -0.52 4.44 3.65
N GLU A 38 -0.96 3.68 2.66
CA GLU A 38 -0.11 3.25 1.55
C GLU A 38 0.37 4.49 0.79
N SER A 39 1.65 4.58 0.50
CA SER A 39 2.23 5.63 -0.33
C SER A 39 2.71 5.05 -1.65
N THR A 40 2.48 5.78 -2.73
CA THR A 40 3.10 5.46 -4.01
C THR A 40 4.58 5.81 -3.92
N PRO A 41 5.50 4.90 -4.28
CA PRO A 41 6.91 5.21 -4.27
C PRO A 41 7.25 6.32 -5.28
N ASP A 42 8.21 7.16 -4.93
CA ASP A 42 8.72 8.20 -5.85
C ASP A 42 9.46 7.59 -7.06
N SER A 43 9.98 6.36 -6.90
CA SER A 43 10.64 5.59 -7.94
C SER A 43 10.35 4.10 -7.78
N PHE A 44 10.32 3.39 -8.88
CA PHE A 44 10.18 1.93 -8.97
C PHE A 44 11.34 1.36 -9.80
N ASP A 45 11.61 0.05 -9.65
CA ASP A 45 12.73 -0.61 -10.34
C ASP A 45 12.50 -0.82 -11.83
N ALA A 46 11.22 -0.89 -12.26
CA ALA A 46 10.89 -1.12 -13.65
C ALA A 46 11.40 0.01 -14.56
N THR A 47 12.03 -0.35 -15.65
CA THR A 47 12.47 0.56 -16.72
C THR A 47 11.73 0.24 -18.01
N PHE A 48 11.47 1.27 -18.82
CA PHE A 48 10.66 1.16 -20.03
C PHE A 48 11.40 1.67 -21.25
N ALA A 49 11.06 1.11 -22.42
CA ALA A 49 11.63 1.50 -23.71
C ALA A 49 11.34 2.96 -24.07
N ASP A 50 10.25 3.53 -23.54
CA ASP A 50 9.83 4.91 -23.79
C ASP A 50 9.28 5.59 -22.54
N GLY A 51 9.29 6.92 -22.55
CA GLY A 51 8.88 7.74 -21.43
C GLY A 51 7.36 7.76 -21.21
N MET A 52 6.56 7.50 -22.24
CA MET A 52 5.09 7.44 -22.14
C MET A 52 4.68 6.24 -21.29
N THR A 53 5.19 5.05 -21.60
CA THR A 53 4.88 3.83 -20.84
C THR A 53 5.30 3.97 -19.37
N GLY A 54 6.46 4.58 -19.09
CA GLY A 54 6.90 4.87 -17.74
C GLY A 54 5.97 5.83 -16.98
N ALA A 55 5.51 6.90 -17.64
CA ALA A 55 4.56 7.85 -17.07
C ALA A 55 3.19 7.20 -16.79
N VAL A 56 2.70 6.40 -17.74
CA VAL A 56 1.44 5.64 -17.60
C VAL A 56 1.52 4.69 -16.40
N PHE A 57 2.62 3.94 -16.27
CA PHE A 57 2.80 3.05 -15.12
C PHE A 57 2.86 3.81 -13.79
N GLN A 58 3.57 4.95 -13.73
CA GLN A 58 3.59 5.80 -12.53
C GLN A 58 2.19 6.27 -12.13
N HIS A 59 1.36 6.71 -13.08
CA HIS A 59 -0.01 7.13 -12.80
C HIS A 59 -0.91 5.95 -12.43
N TYR A 60 -0.67 4.78 -13.02
CA TYR A 60 -1.34 3.54 -12.62
C TYR A 60 -1.05 3.17 -11.16
N LEU A 61 0.21 3.26 -10.73
CA LEU A 61 0.57 3.01 -9.32
C LEU A 61 -0.08 4.01 -8.37
N LYS A 62 -0.15 5.30 -8.74
CA LYS A 62 -0.87 6.31 -7.95
C LYS A 62 -2.35 6.00 -7.82
N LEU A 63 -2.99 5.62 -8.93
CA LEU A 63 -4.39 5.20 -8.93
C LEU A 63 -4.61 3.97 -8.05
N ARG A 64 -3.78 2.93 -8.19
CA ARG A 64 -3.82 1.75 -7.34
C ARG A 64 -3.71 2.12 -5.86
N THR A 65 -2.75 2.96 -5.51
CA THR A 65 -2.52 3.42 -4.14
C THR A 65 -3.72 4.18 -3.58
N ALA A 66 -4.31 5.08 -4.37
CA ALA A 66 -5.52 5.81 -3.97
C ALA A 66 -6.70 4.86 -3.70
N LEU A 67 -6.89 3.84 -4.55
CA LEU A 67 -7.93 2.82 -4.33
C LEU A 67 -7.65 1.94 -3.10
N VAL A 68 -6.38 1.65 -2.80
CA VAL A 68 -5.97 0.95 -1.56
C VAL A 68 -6.34 1.77 -0.33
N ASN A 69 -6.19 3.10 -0.40
CA ASN A 69 -6.47 4.03 0.69
C ASN A 69 -7.94 4.51 0.74
N ASP A 70 -8.82 3.96 -0.09
CA ASP A 70 -10.22 4.39 -0.21
C ASP A 70 -10.38 5.89 -0.60
N ASP A 71 -9.39 6.48 -1.27
CA ASP A 71 -9.37 7.87 -1.71
C ASP A 71 -9.84 8.03 -3.16
N GLY A 72 -11.14 8.31 -3.33
CA GLY A 72 -11.75 8.49 -4.65
C GLY A 72 -11.30 9.78 -5.36
N GLY A 73 -10.89 10.81 -4.61
CA GLY A 73 -10.41 12.06 -5.17
C GLY A 73 -9.05 11.89 -5.83
N ASP A 74 -8.10 11.31 -5.11
CA ASP A 74 -6.76 11.01 -5.62
C ASP A 74 -6.81 9.95 -6.73
N ALA A 75 -7.75 8.98 -6.64
CA ALA A 75 -7.97 8.01 -7.69
C ALA A 75 -8.43 8.67 -9.00
N ALA A 76 -9.39 9.59 -8.94
CA ALA A 76 -9.86 10.35 -10.09
C ALA A 76 -8.75 11.20 -10.71
N ALA A 77 -7.96 11.89 -9.88
CA ALA A 77 -6.84 12.70 -10.35
C ALA A 77 -5.75 11.85 -11.04
N ALA A 78 -5.38 10.72 -10.44
CA ALA A 78 -4.39 9.80 -11.01
C ALA A 78 -4.85 9.20 -12.35
N ALA A 79 -6.12 8.83 -12.45
CA ALA A 79 -6.71 8.32 -13.70
C ALA A 79 -6.77 9.40 -14.79
N GLY A 80 -7.08 10.64 -14.44
CA GLY A 80 -7.03 11.78 -15.37
C GLY A 80 -5.63 11.98 -15.96
N ASN A 81 -4.60 12.02 -15.11
CA ASN A 81 -3.20 12.15 -15.52
C ASN A 81 -2.75 10.96 -16.38
N LEU A 82 -3.23 9.73 -16.08
CA LEU A 82 -2.96 8.55 -16.90
C LEU A 82 -3.55 8.74 -18.30
N SER A 83 -4.81 9.15 -18.40
CA SER A 83 -5.50 9.41 -19.66
C SER A 83 -4.76 10.46 -20.51
N GLU A 84 -4.25 11.52 -19.87
CA GLU A 84 -3.49 12.58 -20.55
C GLU A 84 -2.11 12.12 -21.03
N SER A 85 -1.51 11.14 -20.35
CA SER A 85 -0.20 10.59 -20.73
C SER A 85 -0.27 9.63 -21.92
N LEU A 86 -1.47 9.13 -22.27
CA LEU A 86 -1.67 8.18 -23.36
C LEU A 86 -1.74 8.88 -24.72
N GLY A 87 -1.09 8.28 -25.72
CA GLY A 87 -1.29 8.62 -27.12
C GLY A 87 -2.64 8.18 -27.69
N GLU A 88 -2.87 8.46 -28.95
CA GLU A 88 -4.10 8.08 -29.66
C GLU A 88 -4.18 6.57 -29.99
N ASP A 89 -3.07 5.86 -29.82
CA ASP A 89 -2.95 4.43 -30.15
C ASP A 89 -3.59 3.51 -29.07
N TYR A 90 -4.00 4.09 -27.92
CA TYR A 90 -4.57 3.37 -26.78
C TYR A 90 -5.98 3.84 -26.40
N PRO A 91 -6.95 3.81 -27.33
CA PRO A 91 -8.27 4.39 -27.10
C PRO A 91 -9.06 3.70 -25.99
N ASP A 92 -8.97 2.38 -25.84
CA ASP A 92 -9.72 1.61 -24.85
C ASP A 92 -9.15 1.85 -23.44
N LEU A 93 -7.82 1.87 -23.28
CA LEU A 93 -7.17 2.24 -22.03
C LEU A 93 -7.48 3.68 -21.62
N LYS A 94 -7.45 4.62 -22.59
CA LYS A 94 -7.81 6.02 -22.37
C LYS A 94 -9.27 6.18 -21.94
N MET A 95 -10.17 5.42 -22.54
CA MET A 95 -11.58 5.39 -22.16
C MET A 95 -11.77 4.86 -20.74
N ALA A 96 -11.14 3.74 -20.39
CA ALA A 96 -11.21 3.17 -19.05
C ALA A 96 -10.69 4.15 -17.98
N ALA A 97 -9.57 4.82 -18.23
CA ALA A 97 -9.04 5.86 -17.35
C ALA A 97 -10.00 7.06 -17.21
N THR A 98 -10.64 7.49 -18.31
CA THR A 98 -11.61 8.60 -18.29
C THR A 98 -12.85 8.25 -17.46
N VAL A 99 -13.32 7.00 -17.51
CA VAL A 99 -14.46 6.54 -16.67
C VAL A 99 -14.12 6.64 -15.19
N ILE A 100 -12.90 6.25 -14.80
CA ILE A 100 -12.44 6.37 -13.40
C ILE A 100 -12.33 7.85 -12.99
N ALA A 101 -11.78 8.70 -13.85
CA ALA A 101 -11.60 10.12 -13.58
C ALA A 101 -12.92 10.89 -13.44
N ALA A 102 -14.02 10.38 -14.00
CA ALA A 102 -15.32 11.04 -14.02
C ALA A 102 -16.10 10.96 -12.68
N THR A 103 -15.62 10.22 -11.69
CA THR A 103 -16.31 10.00 -10.41
C THR A 103 -15.32 9.92 -9.24
N ASN A 104 -15.81 10.26 -8.03
CA ASN A 104 -15.09 10.03 -6.77
C ASN A 104 -15.68 8.84 -5.98
N ASP A 105 -16.63 8.11 -6.56
CA ASP A 105 -17.17 6.90 -5.93
C ASP A 105 -16.17 5.75 -6.11
N VAL A 106 -15.50 5.38 -5.02
CA VAL A 106 -14.48 4.33 -4.99
C VAL A 106 -15.00 2.98 -5.48
N ALA A 107 -16.28 2.65 -5.23
CA ALA A 107 -16.83 1.38 -5.69
C ALA A 107 -16.97 1.36 -7.22
N ALA A 108 -17.44 2.45 -7.82
CA ALA A 108 -17.51 2.60 -9.28
C ALA A 108 -16.10 2.62 -9.91
N GLN A 109 -15.15 3.32 -9.27
CA GLN A 109 -13.75 3.35 -9.71
C GLN A 109 -13.11 1.97 -9.69
N ARG A 110 -13.30 1.17 -8.63
CA ARG A 110 -12.81 -0.21 -8.54
C ARG A 110 -13.37 -1.11 -9.64
N ALA A 111 -14.65 -0.95 -9.97
CA ALA A 111 -15.25 -1.70 -11.06
C ALA A 111 -14.58 -1.39 -12.42
N ALA A 112 -14.30 -0.12 -12.70
CA ALA A 112 -13.61 0.29 -13.92
C ALA A 112 -12.11 -0.04 -13.91
N PHE A 113 -11.47 -0.06 -12.74
CA PHE A 113 -10.05 -0.36 -12.58
C PHE A 113 -9.70 -1.78 -13.02
N GLY A 114 -10.59 -2.76 -12.82
CA GLY A 114 -10.40 -4.13 -13.33
C GLY A 114 -10.25 -4.15 -14.85
N ALA A 115 -11.17 -3.52 -15.57
CA ALA A 115 -11.10 -3.42 -17.03
C ALA A 115 -9.85 -2.65 -17.49
N MET A 116 -9.50 -1.54 -16.82
CA MET A 116 -8.28 -0.79 -17.12
C MET A 116 -7.01 -1.63 -16.93
N THR A 117 -6.99 -2.53 -15.94
CA THR A 117 -5.85 -3.42 -15.70
C THR A 117 -5.65 -4.43 -16.83
N GLU A 118 -6.73 -4.91 -17.45
CA GLU A 118 -6.65 -5.78 -18.63
C GLU A 118 -6.09 -5.02 -19.84
N GLU A 119 -6.55 -3.79 -20.05
CA GLU A 119 -6.12 -2.94 -21.18
C GLU A 119 -4.66 -2.44 -21.07
N ILE A 120 -4.14 -2.24 -19.85
CA ILE A 120 -2.76 -1.78 -19.64
C ILE A 120 -1.71 -2.91 -19.78
N GLU A 121 -2.11 -4.18 -19.58
CA GLU A 121 -1.17 -5.31 -19.56
C GLU A 121 -0.31 -5.41 -20.84
N PRO A 122 -0.86 -5.33 -22.05
CA PRO A 122 -0.05 -5.39 -23.27
C PRO A 122 1.02 -4.28 -23.33
N LEU A 123 0.63 -3.04 -22.98
CA LEU A 123 1.53 -1.89 -22.95
C LEU A 123 2.72 -2.12 -22.01
N LEU A 124 2.45 -2.59 -20.77
CA LEU A 124 3.50 -2.85 -19.80
C LEU A 124 4.41 -4.00 -20.24
N ARG A 125 3.83 -5.08 -20.79
CA ARG A 125 4.55 -6.27 -21.23
C ARG A 125 5.48 -5.99 -22.41
N GLU A 126 5.05 -5.17 -23.35
CA GLU A 126 5.85 -4.80 -24.53
C GLU A 126 6.86 -3.70 -24.21
N GLY A 127 6.54 -2.81 -23.27
CA GLY A 127 7.36 -1.65 -22.97
C GLY A 127 8.44 -1.87 -21.91
N ILE A 128 8.34 -2.90 -21.06
CA ILE A 128 9.33 -3.15 -20.01
C ILE A 128 10.68 -3.57 -20.60
N THR A 129 11.77 -2.99 -20.09
CA THR A 129 13.16 -3.28 -20.53
C THR A 129 14.08 -3.68 -19.40
N GLY A 130 13.58 -3.70 -18.17
CA GLY A 130 14.32 -4.14 -16.98
C GLY A 130 13.56 -3.84 -15.69
N GLY A 131 14.04 -4.40 -14.60
CA GLY A 131 13.34 -4.40 -13.34
C GLY A 131 12.18 -5.38 -13.33
N THR A 132 11.29 -5.27 -12.34
CA THR A 132 10.19 -6.25 -12.15
C THR A 132 8.88 -5.53 -11.88
N ILE A 133 7.82 -5.93 -12.57
CA ILE A 133 6.43 -5.59 -12.26
C ILE A 133 5.72 -6.88 -11.82
N TYR A 134 5.04 -6.82 -10.69
CA TYR A 134 4.30 -7.95 -10.12
C TYR A 134 2.85 -7.92 -10.57
N LYS A 135 2.38 -8.95 -11.25
CA LYS A 135 0.96 -9.18 -11.47
C LYS A 135 0.39 -9.90 -10.25
N GLN A 136 -0.55 -9.27 -9.58
CA GLN A 136 -1.17 -9.76 -8.35
C GLN A 136 -2.65 -10.06 -8.60
N HIS A 137 -3.23 -11.00 -7.86
CA HIS A 137 -4.59 -11.50 -8.05
C HIS A 137 -5.32 -11.64 -6.74
N CYS A 138 -6.55 -11.13 -6.65
CA CYS A 138 -7.48 -11.39 -5.56
C CYS A 138 -8.65 -12.27 -6.06
N PRO A 139 -8.81 -13.50 -5.57
CA PRO A 139 -9.88 -14.40 -6.03
C PRO A 139 -11.28 -13.99 -5.55
N MET A 140 -11.36 -13.09 -4.56
CA MET A 140 -12.63 -12.67 -3.96
C MET A 140 -13.21 -11.40 -4.57
N ALA A 141 -12.47 -10.70 -5.43
CA ALA A 141 -12.99 -9.51 -6.12
C ALA A 141 -14.18 -9.87 -6.99
N PHE A 142 -15.13 -8.92 -7.14
CA PHE A 142 -16.29 -9.05 -8.00
C PHE A 142 -17.09 -10.33 -7.77
N ASP A 143 -17.56 -10.53 -6.54
CA ASP A 143 -18.39 -11.70 -6.13
C ASP A 143 -17.69 -13.05 -6.41
N ASN A 144 -16.38 -13.11 -6.18
CA ASN A 144 -15.49 -14.26 -6.42
C ASN A 144 -15.22 -14.58 -7.90
N ALA A 145 -15.45 -13.65 -8.81
CA ALA A 145 -14.94 -13.75 -10.18
C ALA A 145 -13.42 -13.61 -10.23
N GLY A 146 -12.86 -12.90 -9.24
CA GLY A 146 -11.45 -12.57 -9.16
C GLY A 146 -11.07 -11.35 -9.99
N ALA A 147 -9.98 -10.70 -9.62
CA ALA A 147 -9.40 -9.61 -10.40
C ALA A 147 -7.91 -9.48 -10.17
N ASP A 148 -7.23 -8.97 -11.20
CA ASP A 148 -5.79 -8.75 -11.23
C ASP A 148 -5.47 -7.26 -11.03
N TRP A 149 -4.23 -6.98 -10.60
CA TRP A 149 -3.61 -5.66 -10.68
C TRP A 149 -2.10 -5.79 -10.82
N PHE A 150 -1.45 -4.70 -11.20
CA PHE A 150 0.01 -4.59 -11.26
C PHE A 150 0.55 -3.80 -10.07
N SER A 151 1.74 -4.17 -9.61
CA SER A 151 2.44 -3.54 -8.51
C SER A 151 3.94 -3.49 -8.79
N ASP A 152 4.59 -2.48 -8.26
CA ASP A 152 6.04 -2.32 -8.20
C ASP A 152 6.68 -3.14 -7.06
N ALA A 153 5.87 -3.74 -6.19
CA ALA A 153 6.33 -4.53 -5.05
C ALA A 153 5.59 -5.87 -4.95
N GLU A 154 6.30 -6.89 -4.46
CA GLU A 154 5.73 -8.23 -4.19
C GLU A 154 4.65 -8.19 -3.10
N ARG A 155 4.76 -7.22 -2.17
CA ARG A 155 3.82 -7.05 -1.06
C ARG A 155 2.41 -6.83 -1.58
N ILE A 156 1.47 -7.64 -1.09
CA ILE A 156 0.06 -7.49 -1.45
C ILE A 156 -0.56 -6.27 -0.77
N ARG A 157 -1.15 -5.40 -1.59
CA ARG A 157 -1.99 -4.27 -1.20
C ARG A 157 -3.17 -4.21 -2.15
N ASN A 158 -4.31 -4.68 -1.69
CA ASN A 158 -5.48 -4.95 -2.54
C ASN A 158 -6.27 -3.68 -2.86
N PRO A 159 -6.30 -3.21 -4.12
CA PRO A 159 -7.04 -2.00 -4.50
C PRO A 159 -8.56 -2.21 -4.55
N TYR A 160 -9.05 -3.46 -4.66
CA TYR A 160 -10.48 -3.76 -4.79
C TYR A 160 -11.22 -3.73 -3.47
N PHE A 161 -10.52 -3.93 -2.34
CA PHE A 161 -11.13 -3.96 -1.02
C PHE A 161 -10.61 -2.88 -0.07
N GLY A 162 -9.43 -2.30 -0.35
CA GLY A 162 -8.80 -1.35 0.56
C GLY A 162 -8.53 -1.97 1.93
N ASP A 163 -8.74 -1.22 2.99
CA ASP A 163 -8.53 -1.61 4.38
C ASP A 163 -9.32 -2.85 4.82
N ARG A 164 -10.49 -3.08 4.21
CA ARG A 164 -11.36 -4.23 4.55
C ARG A 164 -10.69 -5.59 4.32
N MET A 165 -9.84 -5.70 3.29
CA MET A 165 -9.14 -6.95 2.94
C MET A 165 -7.79 -6.65 2.28
N LEU A 166 -6.99 -5.80 2.92
CA LEU A 166 -5.78 -5.19 2.39
C LEU A 166 -4.76 -6.20 1.84
N THR A 167 -4.62 -7.35 2.48
CA THR A 167 -3.63 -8.39 2.12
C THR A 167 -4.24 -9.59 1.38
N CYS A 168 -5.51 -9.48 0.96
CA CYS A 168 -6.14 -10.54 0.18
C CYS A 168 -5.59 -10.55 -1.24
N GLY A 169 -4.88 -11.61 -1.60
CA GLY A 169 -4.30 -11.81 -2.91
C GLY A 169 -2.98 -12.56 -2.87
N LYS A 170 -2.42 -12.74 -4.05
CA LYS A 170 -1.08 -13.35 -4.25
C LYS A 170 -0.47 -12.85 -5.55
N VAL A 171 0.84 -12.91 -5.67
CA VAL A 171 1.55 -12.75 -6.95
C VAL A 171 1.22 -13.96 -7.82
N VAL A 172 0.86 -13.72 -9.07
CA VAL A 172 0.52 -14.77 -10.06
C VAL A 172 1.46 -14.76 -11.26
N ALA A 173 2.14 -13.64 -11.53
CA ALA A 173 3.16 -13.52 -12.57
C ALA A 173 4.08 -12.32 -12.29
N THR A 174 5.21 -12.25 -13.00
CA THR A 174 6.09 -11.09 -13.11
C THR A 174 6.25 -10.70 -14.57
N LEU A 175 6.46 -9.40 -14.81
CA LEU A 175 6.96 -8.85 -16.07
C LEU A 175 8.39 -8.36 -15.82
N GLU A 176 9.33 -8.71 -16.70
CA GLU A 176 10.77 -8.40 -16.61
C GLU A 176 11.30 -8.00 -17.98
#